data_6ab087af97b7a764cad66781cae20b37
#
_entry.id   6ab087af97b7a764cad66781cae20b37
#
_cell.length_a   1.000
_cell.length_b   1.000
_cell.length_c   1.000
_cell.angle_alpha   90.00
_cell.angle_beta   90.00
_cell.angle_gamma   90.00
#
_symmetry.space_group_name_H-M   'P 1'
#
loop_
_entity.id
_entity.type
_entity.pdbx_description
1 polymer ?
#
loop_
_entity_poly.entity_id
_entity_poly.type
_entity_poly.pdbx_seq_one_letter_code
_entity_poly.pdbx_strand_id
1 'polypeptide(L)'
;MAEFSASEISNLSTSILMPKKLLPIVIIGAGGIVSDAHLPAYKKAGFSVIGIYDPVKEKAEKCAKDFNIQKIYASEEEALSENNVVFDIAVPPQVLLDIVKKIPENSICQLQKPMGNSMEDASEIKKLIKDKNIKACVNLQLKFSPMMIALRDAISKGMIGDITELEISLSVKTPWHLWPFLETLDNVEVPLHSIHYLDWIRSVLGNPKSVHCKSIKHPSVPKLADARSSFILEYDRDIRCCLSINHTHDTDIHGMKHSHAYARVEGLKGAAYIKLGLLLNYPEGEPEEIEISTDGVSWTKVNNVGTWFPDAFIGTMSSLQRFASGEDSELLHSVDNAYETMAVVYACLESSKLPGTKINY
;
A
#
# COMPACT_ATOMS: atom_id res chain seq x y z
N MET A 1 -30.53 -1.15 21.11
CA MET A 1 -31.13 -1.24 19.76
C MET A 1 -30.02 -0.90 18.78
N ALA A 2 -29.87 -1.65 17.71
CA ALA A 2 -28.90 -1.31 16.67
C ALA A 2 -29.23 0.09 16.13
N GLU A 3 -28.27 1.00 16.21
CA GLU A 3 -28.42 2.38 15.72
C GLU A 3 -28.45 2.41 14.18
N PHE A 4 -27.97 1.35 13.53
CA PHE A 4 -27.84 1.23 12.07
C PHE A 4 -28.48 -0.07 11.56
N SER A 5 -29.21 0.04 10.45
CA SER A 5 -29.84 -1.11 9.79
C SER A 5 -28.84 -1.90 8.95
N ALA A 6 -29.13 -3.18 8.69
CA ALA A 6 -28.34 -4.01 7.77
C ALA A 6 -28.25 -3.39 6.36
N SER A 7 -29.28 -2.67 5.90
CA SER A 7 -29.27 -1.98 4.62
C SER A 7 -28.27 -0.81 4.59
N GLU A 8 -28.17 -0.03 5.66
CA GLU A 8 -27.19 1.06 5.75
C GLU A 8 -25.76 0.53 5.76
N ILE A 9 -25.51 -0.58 6.48
CA ILE A 9 -24.19 -1.22 6.52
C ILE A 9 -23.85 -1.81 5.15
N SER A 10 -24.76 -2.57 4.54
CA SER A 10 -24.47 -3.22 3.25
C SER A 10 -24.23 -2.23 2.11
N ASN A 11 -24.74 -1.00 2.21
CA ASN A 11 -24.61 0.05 1.21
C ASN A 11 -23.54 1.11 1.58
N LEU A 12 -22.59 0.79 2.44
CA LEU A 12 -21.43 1.63 2.68
C LEU A 12 -20.65 1.86 1.37
N SER A 13 -20.04 3.04 1.26
CA SER A 13 -19.29 3.39 0.05
C SER A 13 -18.04 2.51 -0.08
N THR A 14 -17.90 1.90 -1.25
CA THR A 14 -16.68 1.16 -1.69
C THR A 14 -16.03 1.82 -2.90
N SER A 15 -16.58 2.94 -3.34
CA SER A 15 -16.28 3.55 -4.63
C SER A 15 -15.03 4.42 -4.58
N ILE A 16 -14.19 4.26 -5.58
CA ILE A 16 -13.06 5.16 -5.86
C ILE A 16 -13.60 6.37 -6.63
N LEU A 17 -13.31 7.56 -6.12
CA LEU A 17 -13.68 8.81 -6.81
C LEU A 17 -12.73 9.04 -7.98
N MET A 18 -13.28 9.07 -9.20
CA MET A 18 -12.53 9.33 -10.41
C MET A 18 -12.36 10.85 -10.67
N PRO A 19 -11.24 11.30 -11.26
CA PRO A 19 -11.09 12.70 -11.67
C PRO A 19 -12.03 13.03 -12.83
N LYS A 20 -12.52 14.26 -12.86
CA LYS A 20 -13.40 14.75 -13.94
C LYS A 20 -12.70 14.78 -15.30
N LYS A 21 -11.38 14.98 -15.30
CA LYS A 21 -10.53 14.96 -16.49
C LYS A 21 -9.32 14.08 -16.22
N LEU A 22 -9.15 13.04 -17.05
CA LEU A 22 -8.01 12.16 -17.00
C LEU A 22 -6.79 12.82 -17.68
N LEU A 23 -5.68 12.86 -16.97
CA LEU A 23 -4.38 13.20 -17.55
C LEU A 23 -3.70 11.93 -18.07
N PRO A 24 -2.99 12.03 -19.21
CA PRO A 24 -2.21 10.90 -19.71
C PRO A 24 -1.07 10.55 -18.75
N ILE A 25 -0.68 9.28 -18.76
CA ILE A 25 0.35 8.73 -17.86
C ILE A 25 1.57 8.33 -18.69
N VAL A 26 2.75 8.68 -18.18
CA VAL A 26 4.05 8.17 -18.62
C VAL A 26 4.64 7.33 -17.50
N ILE A 27 5.00 6.07 -17.79
CA ILE A 27 5.54 5.14 -16.81
C ILE A 27 7.06 5.08 -16.95
N ILE A 28 7.77 5.19 -15.81
CA ILE A 28 9.21 4.95 -15.70
C ILE A 28 9.43 3.73 -14.81
N GLY A 29 9.90 2.65 -15.41
CA GLY A 29 9.99 1.31 -14.86
C GLY A 29 8.95 0.37 -15.46
N ALA A 30 9.35 -0.85 -15.81
CA ALA A 30 8.49 -1.91 -16.37
C ALA A 30 8.69 -3.22 -15.60
N GLY A 31 8.80 -3.13 -14.28
CA GLY A 31 8.92 -4.29 -13.38
C GLY A 31 7.60 -5.03 -13.16
N GLY A 32 7.66 -6.14 -12.43
CA GLY A 32 6.49 -7.00 -12.16
C GLY A 32 5.29 -6.23 -11.60
N ILE A 33 5.50 -5.28 -10.67
CA ILE A 33 4.37 -4.50 -10.11
C ILE A 33 3.66 -3.65 -11.15
N VAL A 34 4.36 -3.20 -12.20
CA VAL A 34 3.76 -2.44 -13.29
C VAL A 34 2.87 -3.34 -14.14
N SER A 35 3.38 -4.53 -14.54
CA SER A 35 2.62 -5.49 -15.34
C SER A 35 1.47 -6.13 -14.58
N ASP A 36 1.64 -6.38 -13.28
CA ASP A 36 0.69 -7.17 -12.48
C ASP A 36 -0.38 -6.30 -11.78
N ALA A 37 -0.11 -5.00 -11.58
CA ALA A 37 -1.02 -4.13 -10.85
C ALA A 37 -1.29 -2.77 -11.50
N HIS A 38 -0.25 -1.95 -11.82
CA HIS A 38 -0.47 -0.60 -12.34
C HIS A 38 -1.22 -0.63 -13.67
N LEU A 39 -0.68 -1.33 -14.66
CA LEU A 39 -1.27 -1.40 -16.00
C LEU A 39 -2.66 -2.07 -16.01
N PRO A 40 -2.91 -3.19 -15.31
CA PRO A 40 -4.27 -3.72 -15.13
C PRO A 40 -5.24 -2.72 -14.51
N ALA A 41 -4.83 -1.99 -13.46
CA ALA A 41 -5.63 -0.97 -12.82
C ALA A 41 -5.96 0.18 -13.77
N TYR A 42 -4.95 0.70 -14.47
CA TYR A 42 -5.12 1.81 -15.40
C TYR A 42 -6.02 1.43 -16.58
N LYS A 43 -5.84 0.24 -17.12
CA LYS A 43 -6.73 -0.31 -18.17
C LYS A 43 -8.18 -0.43 -17.68
N LYS A 44 -8.39 -0.98 -16.49
CA LYS A 44 -9.73 -1.14 -15.88
C LYS A 44 -10.41 0.20 -15.65
N ALA A 45 -9.67 1.22 -15.24
CA ALA A 45 -10.18 2.56 -14.94
C ALA A 45 -10.26 3.49 -16.17
N GLY A 46 -9.74 3.07 -17.31
CA GLY A 46 -9.72 3.89 -18.54
C GLY A 46 -8.66 5.00 -18.51
N PHE A 47 -7.63 4.91 -17.67
CA PHE A 47 -6.48 5.81 -17.76
C PHE A 47 -5.67 5.56 -19.03
N SER A 48 -5.22 6.63 -19.67
CA SER A 48 -4.41 6.57 -20.89
C SER A 48 -2.92 6.53 -20.55
N VAL A 49 -2.28 5.39 -20.70
CA VAL A 49 -0.82 5.28 -20.65
C VAL A 49 -0.27 5.52 -22.04
N ILE A 50 0.38 6.67 -22.26
CA ILE A 50 0.86 7.10 -23.57
C ILE A 50 2.27 6.62 -23.90
N GLY A 51 3.06 6.26 -22.86
CA GLY A 51 4.40 5.77 -23.08
C GLY A 51 5.02 5.15 -21.83
N ILE A 52 6.07 4.37 -22.05
CA ILE A 52 6.79 3.62 -21.01
C ILE A 52 8.29 3.64 -21.28
N TYR A 53 9.08 3.67 -20.23
CA TYR A 53 10.53 3.52 -20.23
C TYR A 53 10.98 2.49 -19.21
N ASP A 54 11.96 1.68 -19.56
CA ASP A 54 12.74 0.84 -18.63
C ASP A 54 14.17 0.71 -19.19
N PRO A 55 15.23 0.74 -18.38
CA PRO A 55 16.59 0.54 -18.86
C PRO A 55 16.79 -0.85 -19.49
N VAL A 56 15.95 -1.82 -19.15
CA VAL A 56 15.87 -3.13 -19.81
C VAL A 56 14.76 -3.06 -20.87
N LYS A 57 15.15 -2.74 -22.11
CA LYS A 57 14.24 -2.46 -23.22
C LYS A 57 13.17 -3.55 -23.42
N GLU A 58 13.55 -4.81 -23.29
CA GLU A 58 12.68 -5.97 -23.46
C GLU A 58 11.48 -5.96 -22.47
N LYS A 59 11.69 -5.43 -21.26
CA LYS A 59 10.59 -5.27 -20.28
C LYS A 59 9.59 -4.21 -20.75
N ALA A 60 10.08 -3.05 -21.21
CA ALA A 60 9.23 -2.00 -21.76
C ALA A 60 8.47 -2.47 -23.00
N GLU A 61 9.14 -3.18 -23.92
CA GLU A 61 8.54 -3.78 -25.12
C GLU A 61 7.43 -4.79 -24.77
N LYS A 62 7.69 -5.66 -23.78
CA LYS A 62 6.68 -6.60 -23.29
C LYS A 62 5.45 -5.89 -22.74
N CYS A 63 5.62 -4.95 -21.84
CA CYS A 63 4.51 -4.17 -21.28
C CYS A 63 3.77 -3.40 -22.37
N ALA A 64 4.48 -2.76 -23.29
CA ALA A 64 3.88 -1.99 -24.38
C ALA A 64 3.02 -2.88 -25.28
N LYS A 65 3.48 -4.09 -25.60
CA LYS A 65 2.73 -5.09 -26.37
C LYS A 65 1.49 -5.58 -25.62
N ASP A 66 1.64 -5.99 -24.36
CA ASP A 66 0.58 -6.63 -23.58
C ASP A 66 -0.57 -5.64 -23.24
N PHE A 67 -0.24 -4.33 -23.12
CA PHE A 67 -1.19 -3.28 -22.75
C PHE A 67 -1.44 -2.24 -23.85
N ASN A 68 -0.92 -2.48 -25.06
CA ASN A 68 -1.11 -1.61 -26.22
C ASN A 68 -0.62 -0.16 -26.00
N ILE A 69 0.55 0.01 -25.36
CA ILE A 69 1.19 1.30 -25.16
C ILE A 69 1.92 1.71 -26.45
N GLN A 70 1.64 2.92 -26.94
CA GLN A 70 2.08 3.31 -28.26
C GLN A 70 3.55 3.73 -28.32
N LYS A 71 4.09 4.31 -27.23
CA LYS A 71 5.44 4.87 -27.21
C LYS A 71 6.33 4.14 -26.20
N ILE A 72 7.49 3.71 -26.67
CA ILE A 72 8.59 3.24 -25.82
C ILE A 72 9.69 4.27 -25.93
N TYR A 73 10.05 4.91 -24.80
CA TYR A 73 11.07 5.94 -24.79
C TYR A 73 12.46 5.33 -24.86
N ALA A 74 13.38 5.99 -25.57
CA ALA A 74 14.75 5.55 -25.73
C ALA A 74 15.61 5.85 -24.50
N SER A 75 15.22 6.87 -23.69
CA SER A 75 15.90 7.22 -22.46
C SER A 75 14.92 7.75 -21.40
N GLU A 76 15.37 7.80 -20.16
CA GLU A 76 14.66 8.40 -19.04
C GLU A 76 14.40 9.90 -19.27
N GLU A 77 15.42 10.60 -19.80
CA GLU A 77 15.34 12.03 -20.10
C GLU A 77 14.27 12.30 -21.18
N GLU A 78 14.17 11.46 -22.20
CA GLU A 78 13.11 11.56 -23.19
C GLU A 78 11.73 11.37 -22.55
N ALA A 79 11.56 10.36 -21.67
CA ALA A 79 10.31 10.13 -20.98
C ALA A 79 9.93 11.31 -20.08
N LEU A 80 10.89 11.86 -19.32
CA LEU A 80 10.68 13.01 -18.44
C LEU A 80 10.47 14.34 -19.17
N SER A 81 10.71 14.41 -20.49
CA SER A 81 10.48 15.63 -21.29
C SER A 81 9.02 15.83 -21.70
N GLU A 82 8.16 14.83 -21.45
CA GLU A 82 6.71 14.95 -21.76
C GLU A 82 6.04 16.00 -20.86
N ASN A 83 5.06 16.70 -21.46
CA ASN A 83 4.33 17.77 -20.76
C ASN A 83 2.85 17.41 -20.59
N ASN A 84 2.22 17.99 -19.55
CA ASN A 84 0.81 17.75 -19.24
C ASN A 84 0.46 16.27 -19.01
N VAL A 85 1.37 15.54 -18.36
CA VAL A 85 1.24 14.14 -18.02
C VAL A 85 1.39 13.93 -16.52
N VAL A 86 1.01 12.76 -16.07
CA VAL A 86 1.40 12.23 -14.74
C VAL A 86 2.53 11.24 -14.95
N PHE A 87 3.64 11.44 -14.28
CA PHE A 87 4.72 10.47 -14.24
C PHE A 87 4.43 9.41 -13.18
N ASP A 88 4.39 8.14 -13.59
CA ASP A 88 4.34 6.99 -12.67
C ASP A 88 5.74 6.40 -12.55
N ILE A 89 6.42 6.73 -11.45
CA ILE A 89 7.82 6.36 -11.20
C ILE A 89 7.86 5.04 -10.44
N ALA A 90 7.84 3.94 -11.17
CA ALA A 90 7.73 2.57 -10.66
C ALA A 90 9.10 1.86 -10.63
N VAL A 91 10.06 2.47 -9.96
CA VAL A 91 11.45 2.01 -9.88
C VAL A 91 11.81 1.49 -8.48
N PRO A 92 12.89 0.68 -8.35
CA PRO A 92 13.40 0.26 -7.04
C PRO A 92 13.83 1.46 -6.16
N PRO A 93 13.73 1.34 -4.83
CA PRO A 93 14.04 2.45 -3.91
C PRO A 93 15.48 2.96 -4.01
N GLN A 94 16.42 2.11 -4.43
CA GLN A 94 17.85 2.45 -4.56
C GLN A 94 18.12 3.52 -5.63
N VAL A 95 17.25 3.61 -6.65
CA VAL A 95 17.42 4.57 -7.77
C VAL A 95 16.38 5.69 -7.73
N LEU A 96 15.39 5.62 -6.83
CA LEU A 96 14.28 6.56 -6.79
C LEU A 96 14.73 8.01 -6.59
N LEU A 97 15.66 8.25 -5.66
CA LEU A 97 16.19 9.59 -5.39
C LEU A 97 16.84 10.21 -6.63
N ASP A 98 17.61 9.43 -7.39
CA ASP A 98 18.27 9.94 -8.60
C ASP A 98 17.29 10.26 -9.72
N ILE A 99 16.20 9.51 -9.83
CA ILE A 99 15.10 9.84 -10.74
C ILE A 99 14.41 11.14 -10.30
N VAL A 100 14.10 11.29 -9.01
CA VAL A 100 13.42 12.48 -8.47
C VAL A 100 14.23 13.76 -8.73
N LYS A 101 15.57 13.69 -8.68
CA LYS A 101 16.46 14.83 -9.03
C LYS A 101 16.24 15.32 -10.46
N LYS A 102 15.86 14.42 -11.38
CA LYS A 102 15.69 14.71 -12.81
C LYS A 102 14.25 15.13 -13.18
N ILE A 103 13.24 14.83 -12.34
CA ILE A 103 11.85 15.23 -12.61
C ILE A 103 11.77 16.74 -12.78
N PRO A 104 11.12 17.26 -13.84
CA PRO A 104 10.97 18.71 -14.07
C PRO A 104 10.16 19.38 -12.95
N GLU A 105 10.41 20.67 -12.75
CA GLU A 105 9.61 21.51 -11.85
C GLU A 105 8.15 21.54 -12.26
N ASN A 106 7.25 21.71 -11.27
CA ASN A 106 5.79 21.77 -11.44
C ASN A 106 5.16 20.49 -12.03
N SER A 107 5.88 19.38 -12.05
CA SER A 107 5.37 18.09 -12.52
C SER A 107 4.32 17.50 -11.58
N ILE A 108 3.61 16.48 -12.08
CA ILE A 108 2.71 15.64 -11.30
C ILE A 108 3.30 14.23 -11.32
N CYS A 109 3.56 13.62 -10.17
CA CYS A 109 4.13 12.28 -10.16
C CYS A 109 3.63 11.38 -9.02
N GLN A 110 3.52 10.09 -9.32
CA GLN A 110 3.34 9.02 -8.33
C GLN A 110 4.68 8.29 -8.18
N LEU A 111 5.18 8.21 -6.97
CA LEU A 111 6.42 7.51 -6.64
C LEU A 111 6.10 6.12 -6.09
N GLN A 112 6.90 5.11 -6.43
CA GLN A 112 6.74 3.78 -5.84
C GLN A 112 7.27 3.75 -4.41
N LYS A 113 6.64 2.91 -3.59
CA LYS A 113 7.09 2.63 -2.22
C LYS A 113 8.24 1.58 -2.22
N PRO A 114 9.08 1.57 -1.18
CA PRO A 114 9.24 2.63 -0.17
C PRO A 114 9.83 3.90 -0.75
N MET A 115 9.63 5.03 -0.07
CA MET A 115 10.12 6.35 -0.51
C MET A 115 11.62 6.50 -0.25
N GLY A 116 12.44 5.88 -1.10
CA GLY A 116 13.89 5.79 -0.93
C GLY A 116 14.33 4.58 -0.11
N ASN A 117 15.62 4.43 0.05
CA ASN A 117 16.27 3.29 0.70
C ASN A 117 16.69 3.58 2.16
N SER A 118 16.48 4.81 2.61
CA SER A 118 16.79 5.29 3.97
C SER A 118 15.92 6.47 4.37
N MET A 119 15.96 6.88 5.64
CA MET A 119 15.31 8.13 6.08
C MET A 119 15.96 9.36 5.49
N GLU A 120 17.25 9.31 5.21
CA GLU A 120 18.01 10.36 4.53
C GLU A 120 17.49 10.54 3.09
N ASP A 121 17.32 9.44 2.34
CA ASP A 121 16.72 9.48 0.99
C ASP A 121 15.30 10.04 1.05
N ALA A 122 14.49 9.55 1.97
CA ALA A 122 13.10 10.02 2.14
C ALA A 122 13.05 11.52 2.44
N SER A 123 13.96 12.02 3.29
CA SER A 123 14.06 13.44 3.61
C SER A 123 14.48 14.28 2.40
N GLU A 124 15.46 13.82 1.63
CA GLU A 124 15.93 14.52 0.43
C GLU A 124 14.86 14.49 -0.68
N ILE A 125 14.18 13.35 -0.89
CA ILE A 125 13.03 13.25 -1.82
C ILE A 125 11.95 14.26 -1.44
N LYS A 126 11.55 14.31 -0.16
CA LYS A 126 10.55 15.26 0.35
C LYS A 126 10.98 16.70 0.08
N LYS A 127 12.23 17.03 0.34
CA LYS A 127 12.80 18.37 0.08
C LYS A 127 12.77 18.72 -1.41
N LEU A 128 13.25 17.83 -2.29
CA LEU A 128 13.27 18.04 -3.73
C LEU A 128 11.86 18.24 -4.32
N ILE A 129 10.90 17.44 -3.90
CA ILE A 129 9.48 17.55 -4.30
C ILE A 129 8.93 18.95 -3.96
N LYS A 130 9.24 19.43 -2.75
CA LYS A 130 8.82 20.76 -2.30
C LYS A 130 9.54 21.86 -3.07
N ASP A 131 10.85 21.80 -3.18
CA ASP A 131 11.68 22.84 -3.82
C ASP A 131 11.33 23.00 -5.30
N LYS A 132 11.00 21.92 -5.98
CA LYS A 132 10.58 21.90 -7.39
C LYS A 132 9.08 22.12 -7.61
N ASN A 133 8.31 22.38 -6.55
CA ASN A 133 6.84 22.53 -6.61
C ASN A 133 6.15 21.36 -7.33
N ILE A 134 6.60 20.13 -7.10
CA ILE A 134 6.02 18.93 -7.71
C ILE A 134 4.80 18.49 -6.89
N LYS A 135 3.69 18.19 -7.56
CA LYS A 135 2.54 17.52 -6.95
C LYS A 135 2.80 16.02 -6.93
N ALA A 136 3.20 15.49 -5.78
CA ALA A 136 3.64 14.11 -5.69
C ALA A 136 2.93 13.31 -4.60
N CYS A 137 2.70 12.04 -4.89
CA CYS A 137 2.26 11.04 -3.92
C CYS A 137 3.20 9.83 -3.92
N VAL A 138 3.08 8.99 -2.89
CA VAL A 138 3.72 7.68 -2.83
C VAL A 138 2.65 6.59 -2.93
N ASN A 139 2.91 5.56 -3.72
CA ASN A 139 1.96 4.49 -4.01
C ASN A 139 1.76 3.53 -2.82
N LEU A 140 1.19 4.08 -1.73
CA LEU A 140 0.74 3.38 -0.54
C LEU A 140 -0.77 3.10 -0.69
N GLN A 141 -1.08 2.12 -1.51
CA GLN A 141 -2.40 1.94 -2.10
C GLN A 141 -3.44 1.26 -1.20
N LEU A 142 -3.06 0.51 -0.16
CA LEU A 142 -4.01 -0.29 0.64
C LEU A 142 -5.20 0.53 1.13
N LYS A 143 -4.98 1.75 1.62
CA LYS A 143 -6.05 2.64 2.10
C LYS A 143 -7.10 3.02 1.05
N PHE A 144 -6.82 2.76 -0.23
CA PHE A 144 -7.73 2.98 -1.35
C PHE A 144 -8.42 1.71 -1.84
N SER A 145 -8.17 0.56 -1.20
CA SER A 145 -8.94 -0.64 -1.52
C SER A 145 -10.42 -0.48 -1.12
N PRO A 146 -11.35 -1.11 -1.84
CA PRO A 146 -12.79 -0.97 -1.58
C PRO A 146 -13.18 -1.26 -0.13
N MET A 147 -12.56 -2.26 0.50
CA MET A 147 -12.83 -2.62 1.90
C MET A 147 -12.37 -1.52 2.87
N MET A 148 -11.21 -0.89 2.59
CA MET A 148 -10.70 0.18 3.44
C MET A 148 -11.47 1.50 3.24
N ILE A 149 -12.03 1.71 2.06
CA ILE A 149 -12.97 2.81 1.79
C ILE A 149 -14.25 2.58 2.59
N ALA A 150 -14.82 1.36 2.58
CA ALA A 150 -16.00 1.00 3.33
C ALA A 150 -15.80 1.15 4.85
N LEU A 151 -14.67 0.70 5.38
CA LEU A 151 -14.34 0.90 6.80
C LEU A 151 -14.27 2.39 7.15
N ARG A 152 -13.61 3.19 6.32
CA ARG A 152 -13.51 4.64 6.54
C ARG A 152 -14.88 5.33 6.51
N ASP A 153 -15.79 4.90 5.61
CA ASP A 153 -17.17 5.37 5.56
C ASP A 153 -17.94 4.97 6.84
N ALA A 154 -17.78 3.73 7.31
CA ALA A 154 -18.39 3.26 8.57
C ALA A 154 -17.89 4.07 9.78
N ILE A 155 -16.58 4.33 9.86
CA ILE A 155 -15.97 5.15 10.93
C ILE A 155 -16.53 6.57 10.87
N SER A 156 -16.58 7.18 9.68
CA SER A 156 -17.10 8.55 9.50
C SER A 156 -18.57 8.72 9.91
N LYS A 157 -19.36 7.66 9.75
CA LYS A 157 -20.77 7.59 10.18
C LYS A 157 -20.94 7.26 11.66
N GLY A 158 -19.84 7.03 12.39
CA GLY A 158 -19.87 6.71 13.82
C GLY A 158 -20.28 5.27 14.14
N MET A 159 -20.33 4.37 13.15
CA MET A 159 -20.76 2.98 13.34
C MET A 159 -19.82 2.20 14.27
N ILE A 160 -18.53 2.51 14.26
CA ILE A 160 -17.52 1.84 15.09
C ILE A 160 -17.39 2.55 16.45
N GLY A 161 -17.60 3.87 16.50
CA GLY A 161 -17.32 4.68 17.69
C GLY A 161 -15.82 4.84 17.92
N ASP A 162 -15.42 5.16 19.16
CA ASP A 162 -14.02 5.29 19.52
C ASP A 162 -13.32 3.93 19.41
N ILE A 163 -12.31 3.85 18.58
CA ILE A 163 -11.57 2.61 18.31
C ILE A 163 -10.71 2.26 19.51
N THR A 164 -10.81 1.02 19.97
CA THR A 164 -10.05 0.43 21.09
C THR A 164 -9.13 -0.69 20.67
N GLU A 165 -9.39 -1.29 19.50
CA GLU A 165 -8.65 -2.45 18.98
C GLU A 165 -8.41 -2.34 17.49
N LEU A 166 -7.18 -2.60 17.04
CA LEU A 166 -6.86 -2.87 15.65
C LEU A 166 -5.85 -4.01 15.58
N GLU A 167 -6.23 -5.09 14.94
CA GLU A 167 -5.38 -6.27 14.75
C GLU A 167 -5.26 -6.60 13.27
N ILE A 168 -4.03 -6.94 12.84
CA ILE A 168 -3.79 -7.53 11.52
C ILE A 168 -3.08 -8.86 11.71
N SER A 169 -3.59 -9.91 11.09
CA SER A 169 -2.94 -11.22 11.05
C SER A 169 -2.85 -11.71 9.62
N LEU A 170 -1.63 -12.09 9.23
CA LEU A 170 -1.34 -12.63 7.92
C LEU A 170 -0.43 -13.83 8.05
N SER A 171 -0.81 -14.94 7.43
CA SER A 171 0.01 -16.14 7.29
C SER A 171 -0.20 -16.72 5.90
N VAL A 172 0.72 -16.40 4.97
CA VAL A 172 0.63 -16.74 3.55
C VAL A 172 1.98 -17.22 3.02
N LYS A 173 1.97 -17.92 1.88
CA LYS A 173 3.17 -18.28 1.13
C LYS A 173 3.41 -17.25 0.03
N THR A 174 4.29 -16.30 0.29
CA THR A 174 4.70 -15.33 -0.73
C THR A 174 5.61 -16.00 -1.75
N PRO A 175 5.38 -15.80 -3.06
CA PRO A 175 6.20 -16.40 -4.12
C PRO A 175 7.54 -15.66 -4.30
N TRP A 176 8.41 -15.74 -3.31
CA TRP A 176 9.67 -15.00 -3.23
C TRP A 176 10.58 -15.17 -4.46
N HIS A 177 10.49 -16.33 -5.13
CA HIS A 177 11.28 -16.63 -6.33
C HIS A 177 10.99 -15.69 -7.51
N LEU A 178 9.86 -14.98 -7.50
CA LEU A 178 9.53 -13.98 -8.53
C LEU A 178 10.36 -12.70 -8.41
N TRP A 179 10.99 -12.47 -7.24
CA TRP A 179 11.74 -11.25 -6.95
C TRP A 179 13.14 -11.55 -6.38
N PRO A 180 14.07 -12.10 -7.19
CA PRO A 180 15.41 -12.49 -6.70
C PRO A 180 16.22 -11.35 -6.09
N PHE A 181 15.96 -10.09 -6.49
CA PHE A 181 16.66 -8.93 -5.94
C PHE A 181 16.42 -8.74 -4.43
N LEU A 182 15.37 -9.31 -3.87
CA LEU A 182 15.07 -9.25 -2.44
C LEU A 182 16.14 -9.95 -1.59
N GLU A 183 16.86 -10.92 -2.17
CA GLU A 183 17.97 -11.62 -1.51
C GLU A 183 19.18 -10.70 -1.24
N THR A 184 19.21 -9.52 -1.85
CA THR A 184 20.32 -8.53 -1.68
C THR A 184 19.98 -7.43 -0.68
N LEU A 185 18.79 -7.42 -0.12
CA LEU A 185 18.31 -6.37 0.79
C LEU A 185 18.58 -6.73 2.25
N ASP A 186 18.96 -5.73 3.05
CA ASP A 186 19.19 -5.87 4.49
C ASP A 186 17.90 -6.04 5.29
N ASN A 187 16.75 -5.57 4.76
CA ASN A 187 15.41 -5.69 5.34
C ASN A 187 14.40 -5.87 4.22
N VAL A 188 13.49 -6.82 4.37
CA VAL A 188 12.52 -7.19 3.31
C VAL A 188 11.09 -6.98 3.78
N GLU A 189 10.69 -7.63 4.88
CA GLU A 189 9.28 -7.72 5.27
C GLU A 189 8.71 -6.35 5.64
N VAL A 190 9.31 -5.63 6.58
CA VAL A 190 8.78 -4.37 7.08
C VAL A 190 8.73 -3.27 6.01
N PRO A 191 9.82 -2.95 5.28
CA PRO A 191 9.80 -1.87 4.29
C PRO A 191 9.06 -2.20 2.99
N LEU A 192 8.86 -3.48 2.66
CA LEU A 192 8.26 -3.86 1.38
C LEU A 192 6.84 -4.39 1.48
N HIS A 193 6.45 -4.95 2.62
CA HIS A 193 5.12 -5.53 2.84
C HIS A 193 4.36 -4.83 3.97
N SER A 194 4.86 -4.88 5.20
CA SER A 194 4.18 -4.27 6.36
C SER A 194 4.02 -2.75 6.25
N ILE A 195 4.81 -2.06 5.43
CA ILE A 195 4.65 -0.63 5.15
C ILE A 195 3.22 -0.26 4.72
N HIS A 196 2.52 -1.14 3.96
CA HIS A 196 1.14 -0.91 3.56
C HIS A 196 0.17 -0.95 4.74
N TYR A 197 0.38 -1.87 5.66
CA TYR A 197 -0.43 -1.99 6.88
C TYR A 197 -0.15 -0.85 7.84
N LEU A 198 1.12 -0.49 8.03
CA LEU A 198 1.52 0.64 8.87
C LEU A 198 0.95 1.95 8.36
N ASP A 199 0.97 2.18 7.04
CA ASP A 199 0.38 3.34 6.40
C ASP A 199 -1.15 3.38 6.55
N TRP A 200 -1.81 2.23 6.35
CA TRP A 200 -3.25 2.13 6.53
C TRP A 200 -3.65 2.37 8.01
N ILE A 201 -2.96 1.74 8.97
CA ILE A 201 -3.20 1.95 10.41
C ILE A 201 -3.09 3.44 10.75
N ARG A 202 -2.05 4.12 10.25
CA ARG A 202 -1.88 5.57 10.44
C ARG A 202 -3.06 6.37 9.87
N SER A 203 -3.63 5.93 8.76
CA SER A 203 -4.80 6.59 8.16
C SER A 203 -6.07 6.44 8.99
N VAL A 204 -6.13 5.46 9.89
CA VAL A 204 -7.27 5.16 10.76
C VAL A 204 -7.05 5.73 12.18
N LEU A 205 -5.88 5.50 12.76
CA LEU A 205 -5.58 5.79 14.17
C LEU A 205 -4.73 7.06 14.37
N GLY A 206 -4.15 7.61 13.29
CA GLY A 206 -3.10 8.62 13.36
C GLY A 206 -1.72 8.01 13.62
N ASN A 207 -0.73 8.87 13.89
CA ASN A 207 0.63 8.42 14.14
C ASN A 207 0.75 7.73 15.52
N PRO A 208 1.38 6.54 15.60
CA PRO A 208 1.71 5.94 16.88
C PRO A 208 2.79 6.76 17.59
N LYS A 209 2.81 6.71 18.93
CA LYS A 209 3.82 7.33 19.76
C LYS A 209 5.12 6.55 19.78
N SER A 210 5.02 5.23 19.81
CA SER A 210 6.14 4.29 19.80
C SER A 210 5.75 2.96 19.18
N VAL A 211 6.75 2.12 18.91
CA VAL A 211 6.56 0.79 18.34
C VAL A 211 7.45 -0.23 19.04
N HIS A 212 6.92 -1.44 19.21
CA HIS A 212 7.69 -2.65 19.49
C HIS A 212 7.61 -3.54 18.28
N CYS A 213 8.75 -3.90 17.72
CA CYS A 213 8.82 -4.76 16.54
C CYS A 213 9.88 -5.83 16.71
N LYS A 214 9.57 -7.02 16.18
CA LYS A 214 10.57 -8.07 15.98
C LYS A 214 10.37 -8.69 14.61
N SER A 215 11.33 -8.46 13.71
CA SER A 215 11.39 -9.09 12.38
C SER A 215 12.46 -10.17 12.39
N ILE A 216 12.15 -11.33 11.81
CA ILE A 216 13.02 -12.50 11.86
C ILE A 216 13.05 -13.26 10.52
N LYS A 217 14.16 -13.99 10.30
CA LYS A 217 14.34 -14.93 9.20
C LYS A 217 13.40 -16.13 9.32
N HIS A 218 13.19 -16.80 8.21
CA HIS A 218 12.59 -18.13 8.18
C HIS A 218 13.55 -19.16 7.58
N PRO A 219 13.68 -20.37 8.18
CA PRO A 219 14.61 -21.37 7.66
C PRO A 219 14.38 -21.83 6.23
N SER A 220 13.14 -21.80 5.74
CA SER A 220 12.82 -22.19 4.35
C SER A 220 13.23 -21.14 3.30
N VAL A 221 13.56 -19.92 3.71
CA VAL A 221 14.03 -18.84 2.83
C VAL A 221 15.31 -18.20 3.39
N PRO A 222 16.39 -18.96 3.52
CA PRO A 222 17.57 -18.55 4.29
C PRO A 222 18.33 -17.37 3.70
N LYS A 223 18.11 -17.06 2.44
CA LYS A 223 18.74 -15.94 1.75
C LYS A 223 18.06 -14.60 2.01
N LEU A 224 16.79 -14.59 2.43
CA LEU A 224 16.11 -13.35 2.80
C LEU A 224 16.58 -12.87 4.17
N ALA A 225 16.71 -11.56 4.32
CA ALA A 225 17.08 -10.93 5.59
C ALA A 225 16.04 -11.21 6.67
N ASP A 226 14.77 -11.11 6.32
CA ASP A 226 13.62 -11.42 7.17
C ASP A 226 12.39 -11.77 6.29
N ALA A 227 11.37 -12.37 6.90
CA ALA A 227 10.15 -12.77 6.22
C ALA A 227 8.94 -12.84 7.17
N ARG A 228 9.15 -12.58 8.47
CA ARG A 228 8.12 -12.63 9.50
C ARG A 228 8.34 -11.51 10.50
N SER A 229 7.26 -10.82 10.87
CA SER A 229 7.34 -9.70 11.81
C SER A 229 6.16 -9.70 12.78
N SER A 230 6.41 -9.24 13.99
CA SER A 230 5.37 -8.98 14.99
C SER A 230 5.51 -7.56 15.48
N PHE A 231 4.38 -6.86 15.64
CA PHE A 231 4.37 -5.45 16.02
C PHE A 231 3.35 -5.17 17.12
N ILE A 232 3.70 -4.21 17.97
CA ILE A 232 2.77 -3.49 18.85
C ILE A 232 3.01 -2.01 18.60
N LEU A 233 1.95 -1.27 18.27
CA LEU A 233 1.97 0.18 18.07
C LEU A 233 1.31 0.84 19.28
N GLU A 234 2.00 1.76 19.93
CA GLU A 234 1.53 2.43 21.13
C GLU A 234 0.93 3.81 20.79
N TYR A 235 -0.19 4.11 21.44
CA TYR A 235 -0.90 5.38 21.33
C TYR A 235 -1.10 5.99 22.71
N ASP A 236 -1.30 7.29 22.81
CA ASP A 236 -1.64 7.98 24.08
C ASP A 236 -3.09 7.72 24.56
N ARG A 237 -3.80 6.82 23.89
CA ARG A 237 -5.16 6.36 24.18
C ARG A 237 -5.12 4.85 24.46
N ASP A 238 -6.14 4.35 25.13
CA ASP A 238 -6.28 2.91 25.43
C ASP A 238 -6.66 2.12 24.15
N ILE A 239 -5.74 2.11 23.19
CA ILE A 239 -5.85 1.36 21.93
C ILE A 239 -4.83 0.24 21.93
N ARG A 240 -5.28 -1.00 21.74
CA ARG A 240 -4.38 -2.09 21.39
C ARG A 240 -4.26 -2.19 19.87
N CYS A 241 -3.07 -1.96 19.36
CA CYS A 241 -2.78 -2.13 17.93
C CYS A 241 -1.63 -3.09 17.72
N CYS A 242 -1.90 -4.24 17.09
CA CYS A 242 -0.90 -5.29 16.90
C CYS A 242 -0.98 -5.93 15.52
N LEU A 243 0.20 -6.40 15.03
CA LEU A 243 0.30 -7.12 13.76
C LEU A 243 1.12 -8.39 13.96
N SER A 244 0.65 -9.48 13.35
CA SER A 244 1.37 -10.75 13.23
C SER A 244 1.46 -11.11 11.75
N ILE A 245 2.66 -11.00 11.18
CA ILE A 245 2.89 -11.12 9.73
C ILE A 245 3.83 -12.29 9.47
N ASN A 246 3.38 -13.27 8.67
CA ASN A 246 4.16 -14.40 8.23
C ASN A 246 3.99 -14.61 6.71
N HIS A 247 5.03 -14.32 5.95
CA HIS A 247 5.08 -14.51 4.49
C HIS A 247 5.66 -15.87 4.06
N THR A 248 5.83 -16.79 5.01
CA THR A 248 6.48 -18.09 4.77
C THR A 248 5.64 -19.26 5.28
N HIS A 249 4.32 -19.11 5.29
CA HIS A 249 3.42 -20.21 5.58
C HIS A 249 3.66 -21.33 4.55
N ASP A 250 4.09 -22.50 5.03
CA ASP A 250 4.46 -23.59 4.14
C ASP A 250 3.22 -24.37 3.69
N THR A 251 2.72 -23.99 2.51
CA THR A 251 1.55 -24.64 1.91
C THR A 251 1.83 -26.06 1.42
N ASP A 252 3.09 -26.44 1.23
CA ASP A 252 3.45 -27.79 0.82
C ASP A 252 3.36 -28.78 1.99
N ILE A 253 3.61 -28.29 3.23
CA ILE A 253 3.46 -29.07 4.46
C ILE A 253 2.05 -28.97 5.04
N HIS A 254 1.52 -27.73 5.13
CA HIS A 254 0.27 -27.44 5.86
C HIS A 254 -0.94 -27.31 4.94
N GLY A 255 -0.74 -27.23 3.62
CA GLY A 255 -1.76 -26.88 2.65
C GLY A 255 -2.25 -25.44 2.81
N MET A 256 -3.17 -25.02 1.94
CA MET A 256 -3.76 -23.66 1.98
C MET A 256 -4.81 -23.47 3.09
N LYS A 257 -5.25 -24.56 3.74
CA LYS A 257 -6.42 -24.57 4.63
C LYS A 257 -6.35 -23.56 5.78
N HIS A 258 -5.15 -23.30 6.30
CA HIS A 258 -4.95 -22.39 7.44
C HIS A 258 -4.21 -21.10 7.03
N SER A 259 -4.00 -20.88 5.73
CA SER A 259 -3.56 -19.59 5.23
C SER A 259 -4.64 -18.55 5.50
N HIS A 260 -4.23 -17.37 5.92
CA HIS A 260 -5.18 -16.29 6.20
C HIS A 260 -4.51 -14.92 6.05
N ALA A 261 -5.34 -13.94 5.77
CA ALA A 261 -4.99 -12.54 5.84
C ALA A 261 -6.25 -11.76 6.25
N TYR A 262 -6.23 -11.15 7.43
CA TYR A 262 -7.37 -10.36 7.89
C TYR A 262 -6.93 -9.15 8.70
N ALA A 263 -7.83 -8.16 8.76
CA ALA A 263 -7.78 -7.07 9.71
C ALA A 263 -9.07 -7.04 10.53
N ARG A 264 -8.96 -6.72 11.83
CA ARG A 264 -10.07 -6.54 12.75
C ARG A 264 -9.97 -5.17 13.40
N VAL A 265 -11.06 -4.41 13.38
CA VAL A 265 -11.17 -3.11 14.03
C VAL A 265 -12.37 -3.13 14.96
N GLU A 266 -12.16 -2.84 16.23
CA GLU A 266 -13.22 -2.77 17.23
C GLU A 266 -13.23 -1.41 17.90
N GLY A 267 -14.41 -0.93 18.20
CA GLY A 267 -14.62 0.30 18.96
C GLY A 267 -15.79 0.17 19.92
N LEU A 268 -16.11 1.26 20.61
CA LEU A 268 -17.13 1.26 21.67
C LEU A 268 -18.58 1.07 21.17
N LYS A 269 -18.82 1.18 19.83
CA LYS A 269 -20.16 1.08 19.24
C LYS A 269 -20.27 -0.06 18.21
N GLY A 270 -19.18 -0.59 17.70
CA GLY A 270 -19.22 -1.62 16.69
C GLY A 270 -17.85 -2.17 16.35
N ALA A 271 -17.86 -3.13 15.42
CA ALA A 271 -16.64 -3.79 14.97
C ALA A 271 -16.70 -4.08 13.47
N ALA A 272 -15.52 -4.15 12.84
CA ALA A 272 -15.35 -4.57 11.47
C ALA A 272 -14.36 -5.73 11.39
N TYR A 273 -14.67 -6.72 10.53
CA TYR A 273 -13.78 -7.79 10.15
C TYR A 273 -13.54 -7.73 8.65
N ILE A 274 -12.28 -7.69 8.24
CA ILE A 274 -11.88 -7.54 6.85
C ILE A 274 -11.05 -8.75 6.46
N LYS A 275 -11.55 -9.55 5.50
CA LYS A 275 -10.77 -10.60 4.84
C LYS A 275 -9.98 -9.98 3.71
N LEU A 276 -8.66 -10.07 3.78
CA LEU A 276 -7.73 -9.67 2.73
C LEU A 276 -7.40 -10.90 1.89
N GLY A 277 -7.91 -10.98 0.67
CA GLY A 277 -7.73 -12.14 -0.21
C GLY A 277 -6.35 -12.21 -0.89
N LEU A 278 -5.46 -11.31 -0.51
CA LEU A 278 -4.21 -11.08 -1.19
C LEU A 278 -3.24 -12.25 -1.10
N LEU A 279 -2.55 -12.51 -2.21
CA LEU A 279 -1.39 -13.40 -2.33
C LEU A 279 -1.65 -14.90 -2.13
N LEU A 280 -2.88 -15.33 -1.97
CA LEU A 280 -3.20 -16.76 -1.92
C LEU A 280 -3.15 -17.39 -3.31
N ASN A 281 -3.36 -16.61 -4.36
CA ASN A 281 -3.24 -17.00 -5.76
C ASN A 281 -2.68 -15.84 -6.60
N TYR A 282 -1.50 -15.34 -6.23
CA TYR A 282 -0.89 -14.17 -6.88
C TYR A 282 -0.81 -14.31 -8.40
N PRO A 283 -1.21 -13.27 -9.18
CA PRO A 283 -1.64 -11.93 -8.73
C PRO A 283 -3.14 -11.79 -8.44
N GLU A 284 -3.97 -12.81 -8.65
CA GLU A 284 -5.43 -12.68 -8.58
C GLU A 284 -5.99 -12.63 -7.16
N GLY A 285 -5.37 -13.34 -6.20
CA GLY A 285 -5.87 -13.44 -4.84
C GLY A 285 -7.24 -14.17 -4.73
N GLU A 286 -7.76 -14.25 -3.50
CA GLU A 286 -9.11 -14.70 -3.21
C GLU A 286 -10.07 -13.50 -3.10
N PRO A 287 -11.40 -13.73 -3.12
CA PRO A 287 -12.38 -12.68 -2.85
C PRO A 287 -12.13 -12.01 -1.50
N GLU A 288 -12.14 -10.70 -1.48
CA GLU A 288 -11.99 -9.87 -0.30
C GLU A 288 -13.36 -9.44 0.20
N GLU A 289 -13.48 -9.33 1.52
CA GLU A 289 -14.76 -9.07 2.16
C GLU A 289 -14.58 -8.15 3.37
N ILE A 290 -15.60 -7.36 3.66
CA ILE A 290 -15.74 -6.64 4.92
C ILE A 290 -17.11 -6.90 5.51
N GLU A 291 -17.15 -7.23 6.78
CA GLU A 291 -18.36 -7.38 7.58
C GLU A 291 -18.31 -6.42 8.76
N ILE A 292 -19.44 -5.84 9.11
CA ILE A 292 -19.56 -4.88 10.21
C ILE A 292 -20.72 -5.32 11.13
N SER A 293 -20.48 -5.20 12.43
CA SER A 293 -21.48 -5.36 13.49
C SER A 293 -21.59 -4.07 14.29
N THR A 294 -22.81 -3.61 14.55
CA THR A 294 -23.13 -2.45 15.39
C THR A 294 -24.05 -2.80 16.56
N ASP A 295 -24.37 -4.09 16.74
CA ASP A 295 -25.24 -4.59 17.82
C ASP A 295 -24.54 -5.69 18.65
N GLY A 296 -23.34 -6.10 18.27
CA GLY A 296 -22.56 -7.16 18.90
C GLY A 296 -23.10 -8.58 18.66
N VAL A 297 -24.11 -8.75 17.81
CA VAL A 297 -24.78 -10.03 17.54
C VAL A 297 -24.76 -10.35 16.04
N SER A 298 -25.18 -9.39 15.21
CA SER A 298 -25.35 -9.57 13.77
C SER A 298 -24.17 -8.97 13.02
N TRP A 299 -23.61 -9.74 12.09
CA TRP A 299 -22.59 -9.25 11.16
C TRP A 299 -23.19 -9.05 9.78
N THR A 300 -23.07 -7.87 9.24
CA THR A 300 -23.59 -7.53 7.92
C THR A 300 -22.43 -7.31 6.95
N LYS A 301 -22.45 -8.07 5.85
CA LYS A 301 -21.49 -7.93 4.76
C LYS A 301 -21.79 -6.66 3.97
N VAL A 302 -20.72 -5.88 3.69
CA VAL A 302 -20.81 -4.74 2.78
C VAL A 302 -20.83 -5.26 1.34
N ASN A 303 -21.67 -4.64 0.50
CA ASN A 303 -21.69 -4.91 -0.94
C ASN A 303 -20.40 -4.44 -1.56
N ASN A 304 -19.41 -5.33 -1.64
CA ASN A 304 -18.09 -5.01 -2.14
C ASN A 304 -18.03 -5.21 -3.65
N VAL A 305 -17.36 -4.27 -4.33
CA VAL A 305 -17.19 -4.28 -5.78
C VAL A 305 -15.71 -4.04 -6.10
N GLY A 306 -14.84 -4.93 -5.66
CA GLY A 306 -13.44 -4.85 -6.01
C GLY A 306 -12.51 -5.50 -5.00
N THR A 307 -11.23 -5.33 -5.23
CA THR A 307 -10.14 -5.99 -4.50
C THR A 307 -9.01 -5.00 -4.20
N TRP A 308 -8.07 -5.40 -3.38
CA TRP A 308 -6.84 -4.62 -3.21
C TRP A 308 -6.07 -4.57 -4.54
N PHE A 309 -5.81 -5.74 -5.14
CA PHE A 309 -5.15 -5.84 -6.45
C PHE A 309 -6.17 -6.17 -7.55
N PRO A 310 -6.33 -5.35 -8.61
CA PRO A 310 -5.57 -4.12 -8.86
C PRO A 310 -6.28 -2.82 -8.42
N ASP A 311 -7.49 -2.89 -7.81
CA ASP A 311 -8.39 -1.74 -7.71
C ASP A 311 -7.84 -0.58 -6.87
N ALA A 312 -7.10 -0.88 -5.80
CA ALA A 312 -6.51 0.18 -4.97
C ALA A 312 -5.51 1.07 -5.73
N PHE A 313 -4.88 0.56 -6.78
CA PHE A 313 -3.97 1.34 -7.64
C PHE A 313 -4.74 2.36 -8.50
N ILE A 314 -6.01 2.11 -8.80
CA ILE A 314 -6.90 3.11 -9.39
C ILE A 314 -7.05 4.27 -8.43
N GLY A 315 -7.24 3.98 -7.14
CA GLY A 315 -7.46 4.97 -6.10
C GLY A 315 -6.29 5.92 -5.91
N THR A 316 -5.05 5.42 -5.90
CA THR A 316 -3.87 6.28 -5.76
C THR A 316 -3.72 7.23 -6.95
N MET A 317 -3.82 6.72 -8.17
CA MET A 317 -3.72 7.53 -9.37
C MET A 317 -4.87 8.54 -9.49
N SER A 318 -6.10 8.11 -9.18
CA SER A 318 -7.28 9.00 -9.17
C SER A 318 -7.12 10.13 -8.17
N SER A 319 -6.75 9.83 -6.93
CA SER A 319 -6.55 10.82 -5.87
C SER A 319 -5.47 11.84 -6.24
N LEU A 320 -4.35 11.40 -6.83
CA LEU A 320 -3.31 12.30 -7.32
C LEU A 320 -3.84 13.24 -8.42
N GLN A 321 -4.56 12.72 -9.41
CA GLN A 321 -5.07 13.53 -10.52
C GLN A 321 -6.17 14.51 -10.05
N ARG A 322 -7.05 14.10 -9.13
CA ARG A 322 -8.05 14.96 -8.52
C ARG A 322 -7.41 16.12 -7.72
N PHE A 323 -6.39 15.80 -6.92
CA PHE A 323 -5.62 16.82 -6.21
C PHE A 323 -4.90 17.76 -7.18
N ALA A 324 -4.29 17.23 -8.22
CA ALA A 324 -3.57 18.02 -9.21
C ALA A 324 -4.48 18.99 -9.98
N SER A 325 -5.73 18.60 -10.24
CA SER A 325 -6.75 19.42 -10.89
C SER A 325 -7.50 20.37 -9.93
N GLY A 326 -7.24 20.30 -8.64
CA GLY A 326 -7.91 21.13 -7.62
C GLY A 326 -9.32 20.64 -7.27
N GLU A 327 -9.67 19.38 -7.61
CA GLU A 327 -10.93 18.76 -7.19
C GLU A 327 -10.93 18.37 -5.71
N ASP A 328 -9.76 17.97 -5.21
CA ASP A 328 -9.52 17.66 -3.81
C ASP A 328 -8.54 18.69 -3.22
N SER A 329 -8.81 19.12 -1.99
CA SER A 329 -7.94 20.07 -1.24
C SER A 329 -6.76 19.37 -0.56
N GLU A 330 -6.84 18.05 -0.38
CA GLU A 330 -5.85 17.24 0.32
C GLU A 330 -5.45 16.02 -0.50
N LEU A 331 -4.21 15.60 -0.32
CA LEU A 331 -3.64 14.38 -0.92
C LEU A 331 -3.29 13.39 0.19
N LEU A 332 -4.17 12.41 0.43
CA LEU A 332 -4.08 11.46 1.55
C LEU A 332 -2.78 10.62 1.59
N HIS A 333 -2.10 10.49 0.47
CA HIS A 333 -0.86 9.74 0.31
C HIS A 333 0.26 10.63 -0.24
N SER A 334 0.22 11.91 0.14
CA SER A 334 1.27 12.89 -0.19
C SER A 334 2.64 12.40 0.26
N VAL A 335 3.68 13.00 -0.31
CA VAL A 335 5.06 12.74 0.10
C VAL A 335 5.29 13.06 1.59
N ASP A 336 4.60 14.09 2.13
CA ASP A 336 4.64 14.40 3.57
C ASP A 336 4.05 13.26 4.41
N ASN A 337 2.87 12.76 4.03
CA ASN A 337 2.24 11.63 4.72
C ASN A 337 3.07 10.36 4.62
N ALA A 338 3.63 10.07 3.45
CA ALA A 338 4.49 8.92 3.23
C ALA A 338 5.80 9.01 4.03
N TYR A 339 6.36 10.20 4.20
CA TYR A 339 7.53 10.42 5.06
C TYR A 339 7.27 9.99 6.51
N GLU A 340 6.09 10.30 7.04
CA GLU A 340 5.70 9.82 8.37
C GLU A 340 5.53 8.29 8.42
N THR A 341 5.03 7.66 7.33
CA THR A 341 5.00 6.20 7.23
C THR A 341 6.41 5.62 7.23
N MET A 342 7.34 6.23 6.48
CA MET A 342 8.76 5.83 6.52
C MET A 342 9.34 5.93 7.92
N ALA A 343 9.04 7.00 8.67
CA ALA A 343 9.49 7.14 10.06
C ALA A 343 9.02 5.99 10.95
N VAL A 344 7.75 5.56 10.81
CA VAL A 344 7.25 4.38 11.53
C VAL A 344 7.97 3.09 11.10
N VAL A 345 8.17 2.90 9.79
CA VAL A 345 8.93 1.74 9.26
C VAL A 345 10.33 1.68 9.86
N TYR A 346 11.07 2.80 9.86
CA TYR A 346 12.42 2.82 10.41
C TYR A 346 12.45 2.65 11.93
N ALA A 347 11.48 3.20 12.65
CA ALA A 347 11.31 2.92 14.08
C ALA A 347 11.09 1.42 14.35
N CYS A 348 10.33 0.73 13.50
CA CYS A 348 10.15 -0.73 13.58
C CYS A 348 11.48 -1.47 13.33
N LEU A 349 12.27 -1.06 12.34
CA LEU A 349 13.58 -1.66 12.05
C LEU A 349 14.55 -1.47 13.21
N GLU A 350 14.59 -0.28 13.82
CA GLU A 350 15.42 -0.01 14.99
C GLU A 350 14.95 -0.85 16.22
N SER A 351 13.64 -0.88 16.47
CA SER A 351 13.06 -1.69 17.53
C SER A 351 13.42 -3.17 17.38
N SER A 352 13.41 -3.68 16.14
CA SER A 352 13.72 -5.09 15.87
C SER A 352 15.17 -5.48 16.21
N LYS A 353 16.10 -4.53 16.22
CA LYS A 353 17.51 -4.74 16.63
C LYS A 353 17.67 -4.82 18.14
N LEU A 354 16.74 -4.25 18.90
CA LEU A 354 16.83 -4.23 20.36
C LEU A 354 16.53 -5.61 20.96
N PRO A 355 17.21 -6.00 22.03
CA PRO A 355 16.90 -7.22 22.76
C PRO A 355 15.58 -7.07 23.52
N GLY A 356 14.83 -8.16 23.64
CA GLY A 356 13.70 -8.22 24.56
C GLY A 356 14.15 -8.22 26.04
N THR A 357 13.18 -8.11 26.95
CA THR A 357 13.44 -8.24 28.40
C THR A 357 13.97 -9.63 28.70
N LYS A 358 15.14 -9.70 29.35
CA LYS A 358 15.77 -10.97 29.72
C LYS A 358 14.94 -11.64 30.82
N ILE A 359 14.66 -12.93 30.63
CA ILE A 359 14.03 -13.75 31.65
C ILE A 359 15.14 -14.33 32.56
N ASN A 360 15.01 -14.12 33.84
CA ASN A 360 15.88 -14.72 34.85
C ASN A 360 15.11 -15.89 35.50
N TYR A 361 15.56 -17.12 35.27
CA TYR A 361 15.02 -18.32 35.85
C TYR A 361 15.69 -18.59 37.19
#